data_a6d316cd1b94326b590c9525bd6a28b8
#
_entry.id   a6d316cd1b94326b590c9525bd6a28b8
#
_cell.length_a   1.000
_cell.length_b   1.000
_cell.length_c   1.000
_cell.angle_alpha   90.00
_cell.angle_beta   90.00
_cell.angle_gamma   90.00
#
_symmetry.space_group_name_H-M   'P 1'
#
loop_
_entity.id
_entity.type
_entity.pdbx_description
1 polymer ?
#
loop_
_entity_poly.entity_id
_entity_poly.type
_entity_poly.pdbx_seq_one_letter_code
_entity_poly.pdbx_strand_id
1 'polypeptide(L)'
;FATVFSVYRDVAIESYYGERASVINYPISNTSWAAPQPTDDGYKVAFSVDVNGNDIYTSDMTAEQRYDAALQAALGYFEAAGYTVEDGKLTAAPAGAKLEYEVQIPASGAGDHPSFMMISEASKALATIGMNLIVTDLSDSSGLWDGIDARQVDMWCAAWGATVDPDMYQ
;
A
#
# COMPACT_ATOMS: atom_id res chain seq x y z
N PHE A 1 -6.35 -3.43 -0.48
CA PHE A 1 -5.32 -2.63 -1.16
C PHE A 1 -4.03 -2.58 -0.33
N ALA A 2 -4.04 -2.09 0.90
CA ALA A 2 -2.83 -1.85 1.70
C ALA A 2 -1.92 -3.08 1.83
N THR A 3 -2.47 -4.29 1.99
CA THR A 3 -1.74 -5.57 2.03
C THR A 3 -0.95 -5.81 0.74
N VAL A 4 -1.57 -5.55 -0.43
CA VAL A 4 -0.91 -5.72 -1.73
C VAL A 4 0.11 -4.61 -1.98
N PHE A 5 -0.17 -3.36 -1.57
CA PHE A 5 0.84 -2.30 -1.65
C PHE A 5 2.06 -2.60 -0.80
N SER A 6 1.84 -3.08 0.43
CA SER A 6 2.91 -3.24 1.40
C SER A 6 3.93 -4.30 1.01
N VAL A 7 3.53 -5.35 0.28
CA VAL A 7 4.45 -6.43 -0.12
C VAL A 7 5.48 -5.99 -1.15
N TYR A 8 5.24 -4.87 -1.87
CA TYR A 8 6.18 -4.31 -2.85
C TYR A 8 7.07 -3.18 -2.28
N ARG A 9 6.93 -2.84 -0.98
CA ARG A 9 7.70 -1.74 -0.38
C ARG A 9 9.21 -1.99 -0.42
N ASP A 10 9.63 -3.20 -0.06
CA ASP A 10 11.06 -3.53 0.02
C ASP A 10 11.74 -3.41 -1.35
N VAL A 11 11.14 -3.96 -2.42
CA VAL A 11 11.71 -3.89 -3.76
C VAL A 11 11.77 -2.46 -4.30
N ALA A 12 10.75 -1.63 -3.97
CA ALA A 12 10.75 -0.24 -4.36
C ALA A 12 11.85 0.56 -3.65
N ILE A 13 12.02 0.37 -2.33
CA ILE A 13 13.08 1.01 -1.55
C ILE A 13 14.46 0.57 -2.02
N GLU A 14 14.68 -0.72 -2.23
CA GLU A 14 15.95 -1.25 -2.73
C GLU A 14 16.31 -0.66 -4.10
N SER A 15 15.35 -0.57 -5.02
CA SER A 15 15.56 -0.07 -6.38
C SER A 15 15.94 1.41 -6.41
N TYR A 16 15.35 2.26 -5.55
CA TYR A 16 15.56 3.71 -5.58
C TYR A 16 16.63 4.21 -4.60
N TYR A 17 16.74 3.56 -3.46
CA TYR A 17 17.57 4.06 -2.35
C TYR A 17 18.64 3.09 -1.88
N GLY A 18 18.49 1.79 -2.17
CA GLY A 18 19.38 0.76 -1.62
C GLY A 18 19.41 0.83 -0.09
N GLU A 19 20.62 0.82 0.47
CA GLU A 19 20.84 0.88 1.93
C GLU A 19 20.57 2.27 2.57
N ARG A 20 20.26 3.30 1.76
CA ARG A 20 20.04 4.68 2.26
C ARG A 20 18.64 4.90 2.81
N ALA A 21 17.74 3.96 2.63
CA ALA A 21 16.38 4.01 3.16
C ALA A 21 15.93 2.63 3.61
N SER A 22 14.88 2.59 4.42
CA SER A 22 14.27 1.34 4.88
C SER A 22 12.76 1.50 5.00
N VAL A 23 12.05 0.38 4.88
CA VAL A 23 10.62 0.34 5.13
C VAL A 23 10.36 0.52 6.63
N ILE A 24 9.39 1.38 6.95
CA ILE A 24 8.89 1.53 8.32
C ILE A 24 7.51 0.87 8.46
N ASN A 25 7.21 0.36 9.65
CA ASN A 25 5.92 -0.28 9.96
C ASN A 25 5.02 0.56 10.85
N TYR A 26 5.49 1.72 11.29
CA TYR A 26 4.77 2.71 12.09
C TYR A 26 4.98 4.09 11.46
N PRO A 27 4.07 5.05 11.64
CA PRO A 27 4.15 6.37 11.03
C PRO A 27 5.17 7.29 11.75
N ILE A 28 6.34 6.75 12.05
CA ILE A 28 7.46 7.43 12.71
C ILE A 28 8.76 6.87 12.14
N SER A 29 9.80 7.71 11.97
CA SER A 29 11.11 7.26 11.52
C SER A 29 11.65 6.18 12.45
N ASN A 30 12.15 5.08 11.88
CA ASN A 30 12.81 4.00 12.63
C ASN A 30 14.12 4.42 13.32
N THR A 31 14.63 5.61 13.00
CA THR A 31 15.77 6.22 13.70
C THR A 31 15.35 7.05 14.92
N SER A 32 14.05 7.27 15.11
CA SER A 32 13.54 7.95 16.32
C SER A 32 13.67 7.05 17.53
N TRP A 33 14.03 7.63 18.67
CA TRP A 33 14.05 6.93 19.96
C TRP A 33 12.66 6.42 20.40
N ALA A 34 11.60 7.02 19.90
CA ALA A 34 10.21 6.65 20.21
C ALA A 34 9.64 5.60 19.23
N ALA A 35 10.39 5.23 18.18
CA ALA A 35 9.90 4.26 17.21
C ALA A 35 9.89 2.85 17.82
N PRO A 36 8.78 2.10 17.69
CA PRO A 36 8.74 0.70 18.04
C PRO A 36 9.81 -0.10 17.29
N GLN A 37 10.52 -0.96 18.00
CA GLN A 37 11.60 -1.78 17.45
C GLN A 37 11.14 -3.23 17.23
N PRO A 38 11.74 -3.96 16.28
CA PRO A 38 11.38 -5.36 16.04
C PRO A 38 11.54 -6.29 17.26
N THR A 39 12.30 -5.85 18.26
CA THR A 39 12.53 -6.56 19.52
C THR A 39 11.52 -6.24 20.62
N ASP A 40 10.66 -5.25 20.39
CA ASP A 40 9.70 -4.82 21.41
C ASP A 40 8.49 -5.76 21.47
N ASP A 41 7.98 -6.00 22.67
CA ASP A 41 6.75 -6.78 22.86
C ASP A 41 5.58 -6.10 22.12
N GLY A 42 4.89 -6.91 21.31
CA GLY A 42 3.76 -6.42 20.53
C GLY A 42 4.12 -5.70 19.23
N TYR A 43 5.41 -5.66 18.84
CA TYR A 43 5.79 -5.17 17.51
C TYR A 43 5.07 -5.95 16.41
N LYS A 44 4.54 -5.24 15.43
CA LYS A 44 3.87 -5.84 14.27
C LYS A 44 4.39 -5.23 12.97
N VAL A 45 4.62 -6.09 12.00
CA VAL A 45 4.82 -5.66 10.62
C VAL A 45 3.48 -5.16 10.07
N ALA A 46 3.48 -3.99 9.47
CA ALA A 46 2.26 -3.39 8.95
C ALA A 46 1.67 -4.24 7.80
N PHE A 47 0.35 -4.43 7.82
CA PHE A 47 -0.42 -5.13 6.79
C PHE A 47 0.03 -6.58 6.55
N SER A 48 0.47 -7.28 7.58
CA SER A 48 0.98 -8.66 7.52
C SER A 48 0.00 -9.73 8.01
N VAL A 49 -1.25 -9.37 8.25
CA VAL A 49 -2.28 -10.31 8.69
C VAL A 49 -3.44 -10.40 7.69
N ASP A 50 -4.15 -11.53 7.71
CA ASP A 50 -5.40 -11.71 6.96
C ASP A 50 -6.59 -11.07 7.67
N VAL A 51 -7.78 -11.20 7.11
CA VAL A 51 -9.03 -10.67 7.65
C VAL A 51 -9.40 -11.26 9.02
N ASN A 52 -8.87 -12.43 9.36
CA ASN A 52 -9.08 -13.11 10.64
C ASN A 52 -7.97 -12.79 11.67
N GLY A 53 -6.97 -12.00 11.29
CA GLY A 53 -5.84 -11.64 12.13
C GLY A 53 -4.70 -12.67 12.15
N ASN A 54 -4.70 -13.66 11.26
CA ASN A 54 -3.60 -14.62 11.12
C ASN A 54 -2.47 -14.02 10.29
N ASP A 55 -1.24 -14.33 10.64
CA ASP A 55 -0.06 -13.94 9.85
C ASP A 55 -0.12 -14.57 8.45
N ILE A 56 0.09 -13.74 7.42
CA ILE A 56 0.06 -14.15 6.01
C ILE A 56 1.44 -14.49 5.46
N TYR A 57 2.50 -14.13 6.17
CA TYR A 57 3.89 -14.39 5.77
C TYR A 57 4.61 -15.28 6.77
N THR A 58 5.42 -16.21 6.25
CA THR A 58 6.38 -16.99 7.02
C THR A 58 7.81 -16.65 6.59
N SER A 59 8.78 -16.96 7.41
CA SER A 59 10.19 -16.60 7.18
C SER A 59 10.84 -17.35 6.00
N ASP A 60 10.25 -18.46 5.57
CA ASP A 60 10.74 -19.33 4.50
C ASP A 60 10.12 -19.03 3.14
N MET A 61 9.15 -18.11 3.07
CA MET A 61 8.52 -17.70 1.81
C MET A 61 9.49 -16.95 0.89
N THR A 62 9.48 -17.33 -0.38
CA THR A 62 10.09 -16.54 -1.47
C THR A 62 9.31 -15.25 -1.69
N ALA A 63 9.88 -14.30 -2.44
CA ALA A 63 9.19 -13.06 -2.81
C ALA A 63 7.87 -13.35 -3.57
N GLU A 64 7.90 -14.26 -4.53
CA GLU A 64 6.71 -14.68 -5.30
C GLU A 64 5.63 -15.28 -4.41
N GLN A 65 6.01 -16.15 -3.48
CA GLN A 65 5.05 -16.70 -2.51
C GLN A 65 4.43 -15.62 -1.61
N ARG A 66 5.21 -14.60 -1.24
CA ARG A 66 4.69 -13.46 -0.46
C ARG A 66 3.73 -12.60 -1.29
N TYR A 67 4.01 -12.40 -2.59
CA TYR A 67 3.09 -11.68 -3.48
C TYR A 67 1.76 -12.41 -3.63
N ASP A 68 1.80 -13.72 -3.84
CA ASP A 68 0.60 -14.56 -3.91
C ASP A 68 -0.18 -14.56 -2.59
N ALA A 69 0.51 -14.69 -1.46
CA ALA A 69 -0.11 -14.65 -0.13
C ALA A 69 -0.81 -13.31 0.13
N ALA A 70 -0.20 -12.18 -0.28
CA ALA A 70 -0.80 -10.86 -0.19
C ALA A 70 -2.08 -10.74 -1.01
N LEU A 71 -2.11 -11.31 -2.24
CA LEU A 71 -3.29 -11.32 -3.10
C LEU A 71 -4.42 -12.18 -2.51
N GLN A 72 -4.09 -13.35 -1.97
CA GLN A 72 -5.08 -14.22 -1.31
C GLN A 72 -5.68 -13.53 -0.08
N ALA A 73 -4.85 -12.89 0.74
CA ALA A 73 -5.33 -12.11 1.88
C ALA A 73 -6.21 -10.94 1.42
N ALA A 74 -5.85 -10.25 0.33
CA ALA A 74 -6.66 -9.18 -0.25
C ALA A 74 -8.03 -9.66 -0.70
N LEU A 75 -8.13 -10.82 -1.36
CA LEU A 75 -9.41 -11.44 -1.72
C LEU A 75 -10.30 -11.66 -0.49
N GLY A 76 -9.76 -12.19 0.61
CA GLY A 76 -10.48 -12.35 1.85
C GLY A 76 -11.01 -11.02 2.44
N TYR A 77 -10.20 -9.96 2.36
CA TYR A 77 -10.64 -8.62 2.78
C TYR A 77 -11.74 -8.04 1.87
N PHE A 78 -11.64 -8.25 0.55
CA PHE A 78 -12.68 -7.80 -0.38
C PHE A 78 -13.99 -8.57 -0.15
N GLU A 79 -13.92 -9.89 0.03
CA GLU A 79 -15.09 -10.71 0.35
C GLU A 79 -15.77 -10.28 1.65
N ALA A 80 -14.98 -10.05 2.71
CA ALA A 80 -15.47 -9.52 3.99
C ALA A 80 -16.09 -8.12 3.86
N ALA A 81 -15.64 -7.32 2.88
CA ALA A 81 -16.21 -6.02 2.54
C ALA A 81 -17.46 -6.11 1.63
N GLY A 82 -17.91 -7.32 1.30
CA GLY A 82 -19.13 -7.56 0.53
C GLY A 82 -18.94 -7.67 -0.99
N TYR A 83 -17.69 -7.77 -1.48
CA TYR A 83 -17.44 -8.10 -2.88
C TYR A 83 -17.75 -9.56 -3.15
N THR A 84 -18.24 -9.87 -4.35
CA THR A 84 -18.43 -11.25 -4.80
C THR A 84 -17.11 -11.79 -5.35
N VAL A 85 -16.69 -12.95 -4.84
CA VAL A 85 -15.50 -13.67 -5.29
C VAL A 85 -15.93 -14.99 -5.93
N GLU A 86 -15.54 -15.21 -7.19
CA GLU A 86 -15.80 -16.44 -7.95
C GLU A 86 -14.48 -16.86 -8.64
N ASP A 87 -14.12 -18.13 -8.50
CA ASP A 87 -12.89 -18.69 -9.09
C ASP A 87 -11.64 -17.88 -8.79
N GLY A 88 -11.51 -17.33 -7.55
CA GLY A 88 -10.39 -16.53 -7.11
C GLY A 88 -10.34 -15.11 -7.71
N LYS A 89 -11.47 -14.61 -8.22
CA LYS A 89 -11.57 -13.27 -8.81
C LYS A 89 -12.78 -12.52 -8.27
N LEU A 90 -12.65 -11.21 -8.21
CA LEU A 90 -13.74 -10.28 -7.93
C LEU A 90 -14.62 -10.16 -9.17
N THR A 91 -15.91 -10.47 -9.04
CA THR A 91 -16.89 -10.43 -10.13
C THR A 91 -17.94 -9.35 -9.95
N ALA A 92 -18.16 -8.90 -8.71
CA ALA A 92 -19.08 -7.80 -8.41
C ALA A 92 -18.64 -7.01 -7.17
N ALA A 93 -18.91 -5.71 -7.18
CA ALA A 93 -18.73 -4.83 -6.04
C ALA A 93 -20.06 -4.65 -5.27
N PRO A 94 -20.04 -4.47 -3.94
CA PRO A 94 -21.22 -4.11 -3.18
C PRO A 94 -21.69 -2.67 -3.51
N ALA A 95 -22.90 -2.33 -3.10
CA ALA A 95 -23.47 -1.01 -3.33
C ALA A 95 -22.55 0.10 -2.77
N GLY A 96 -22.22 1.08 -3.59
CA GLY A 96 -21.35 2.20 -3.26
C GLY A 96 -19.84 1.92 -3.42
N ALA A 97 -19.46 0.69 -3.78
CA ALA A 97 -18.09 0.34 -4.13
C ALA A 97 -17.93 0.08 -5.63
N LYS A 98 -16.70 -0.05 -6.09
CA LYS A 98 -16.33 -0.21 -7.51
C LYS A 98 -15.35 -1.38 -7.67
N LEU A 99 -15.20 -1.90 -8.89
CA LEU A 99 -14.11 -2.79 -9.31
C LEU A 99 -12.97 -2.02 -9.99
N GLU A 100 -13.09 -0.70 -10.06
CA GLU A 100 -12.09 0.19 -10.61
C GLU A 100 -11.91 1.40 -9.70
N TYR A 101 -10.68 1.73 -9.36
CA TYR A 101 -10.30 2.90 -8.58
C TYR A 101 -9.12 3.59 -9.22
N GLU A 102 -8.96 4.89 -8.96
CA GLU A 102 -7.77 5.65 -9.33
C GLU A 102 -6.96 5.99 -8.08
N VAL A 103 -5.61 5.85 -8.18
CA VAL A 103 -4.67 6.38 -7.20
C VAL A 103 -3.81 7.46 -7.85
N GLN A 104 -3.80 8.64 -7.26
CA GLN A 104 -3.03 9.78 -7.73
C GLN A 104 -1.75 9.94 -6.91
N ILE A 105 -0.63 10.12 -7.61
CA ILE A 105 0.71 10.27 -7.03
C ILE A 105 1.32 11.56 -7.58
N PRO A 106 1.67 12.55 -6.74
CA PRO A 106 2.29 13.78 -7.19
C PRO A 106 3.82 13.62 -7.33
N ALA A 107 4.26 12.89 -8.35
CA ALA A 107 5.65 12.49 -8.55
C ALA A 107 6.25 12.99 -9.88
N SER A 108 5.86 14.15 -10.33
CA SER A 108 6.35 14.86 -11.53
C SER A 108 5.84 14.36 -12.90
N GLY A 109 4.97 13.37 -12.97
CA GLY A 109 4.39 12.86 -14.22
C GLY A 109 5.34 12.02 -15.07
N ALA A 110 6.55 11.70 -14.55
CA ALA A 110 7.57 10.95 -15.29
C ALA A 110 7.55 9.44 -15.01
N GLY A 111 6.77 8.99 -14.03
CA GLY A 111 6.74 7.59 -13.59
C GLY A 111 8.01 7.14 -12.84
N ASP A 112 8.89 8.06 -12.51
CA ASP A 112 10.16 7.81 -11.83
C ASP A 112 10.06 8.19 -10.35
N HIS A 113 9.35 7.36 -9.58
CA HIS A 113 9.18 7.55 -8.15
C HIS A 113 8.95 6.19 -7.47
N PRO A 114 9.51 5.93 -6.27
CA PRO A 114 9.34 4.65 -5.58
C PRO A 114 7.87 4.29 -5.31
N SER A 115 7.05 5.25 -4.93
CA SER A 115 5.60 5.01 -4.74
C SER A 115 4.91 4.65 -6.04
N PHE A 116 5.28 5.29 -7.16
CA PHE A 116 4.74 4.95 -8.49
C PHE A 116 5.09 3.51 -8.87
N MET A 117 6.36 3.11 -8.69
CA MET A 117 6.81 1.74 -8.93
C MET A 117 6.02 0.73 -8.08
N MET A 118 5.99 0.94 -6.77
CA MET A 118 5.30 0.07 -5.81
C MET A 118 3.82 -0.12 -6.17
N ILE A 119 3.11 0.97 -6.41
CA ILE A 119 1.66 0.94 -6.69
C ILE A 119 1.39 0.39 -8.10
N SER A 120 2.29 0.62 -9.06
CA SER A 120 2.16 0.05 -10.40
C SER A 120 2.32 -1.48 -10.40
N GLU A 121 3.25 -2.03 -9.61
CA GLU A 121 3.36 -3.48 -9.45
C GLU A 121 2.12 -4.05 -8.74
N ALA A 122 1.65 -3.39 -7.70
CA ALA A 122 0.42 -3.76 -7.01
C ALA A 122 -0.81 -3.68 -7.93
N SER A 123 -0.89 -2.70 -8.83
CA SER A 123 -1.97 -2.58 -9.82
C SER A 123 -2.00 -3.79 -10.76
N LYS A 124 -0.83 -4.22 -11.28
CA LYS A 124 -0.72 -5.41 -12.11
C LYS A 124 -1.20 -6.66 -11.37
N ALA A 125 -0.79 -6.81 -10.12
CA ALA A 125 -1.20 -7.93 -9.28
C ALA A 125 -2.72 -7.91 -9.00
N LEU A 126 -3.28 -6.77 -8.62
CA LEU A 126 -4.71 -6.59 -8.37
C LEU A 126 -5.57 -6.88 -9.62
N ALA A 127 -5.07 -6.53 -10.82
CA ALA A 127 -5.76 -6.84 -12.06
C ALA A 127 -5.97 -8.34 -12.27
N THR A 128 -5.05 -9.19 -11.78
CA THR A 128 -5.17 -10.65 -11.89
C THR A 128 -6.36 -11.21 -11.10
N ILE A 129 -6.77 -10.52 -10.05
CA ILE A 129 -7.94 -10.88 -9.22
C ILE A 129 -9.19 -10.05 -9.55
N GLY A 130 -9.18 -9.31 -10.67
CA GLY A 130 -10.39 -8.58 -11.14
C GLY A 130 -10.56 -7.17 -10.54
N MET A 131 -9.58 -6.64 -9.82
CA MET A 131 -9.58 -5.25 -9.33
C MET A 131 -8.72 -4.38 -10.25
N ASN A 132 -9.33 -3.42 -10.93
CA ASN A 132 -8.62 -2.46 -11.76
C ASN A 132 -8.17 -1.25 -10.92
N LEU A 133 -6.87 -1.00 -10.87
CA LEU A 133 -6.32 0.17 -10.20
C LEU A 133 -5.56 1.02 -11.21
N ILE A 134 -6.11 2.18 -11.54
CA ILE A 134 -5.49 3.18 -12.42
C ILE A 134 -4.46 3.94 -11.59
N VAL A 135 -3.21 3.97 -12.05
CA VAL A 135 -2.12 4.67 -11.36
C VAL A 135 -1.78 5.93 -12.14
N THR A 136 -2.06 7.09 -11.58
CA THR A 136 -1.86 8.40 -12.22
C THR A 136 -0.73 9.15 -11.53
N ASP A 137 0.37 9.39 -12.27
CA ASP A 137 1.45 10.26 -11.82
C ASP A 137 1.18 11.69 -12.28
N LEU A 138 0.95 12.58 -11.32
CA LEU A 138 0.63 13.98 -11.57
C LEU A 138 1.91 14.79 -11.77
N SER A 139 1.96 15.57 -12.85
CA SER A 139 3.05 16.52 -13.10
C SER A 139 2.98 17.75 -12.18
N ASP A 140 1.82 18.04 -11.62
CA ASP A 140 1.56 19.15 -10.71
C ASP A 140 0.76 18.67 -9.50
N SER A 141 1.33 18.86 -8.31
CA SER A 141 0.70 18.46 -7.05
C SER A 141 -0.47 19.35 -6.62
N SER A 142 -0.62 20.54 -7.18
CA SER A 142 -1.71 21.45 -6.82
C SER A 142 -3.07 20.85 -7.14
N GLY A 143 -3.20 20.21 -8.30
CA GLY A 143 -4.42 19.52 -8.71
C GLY A 143 -4.84 18.38 -7.79
N LEU A 144 -3.87 17.71 -7.13
CA LEU A 144 -4.17 16.68 -6.14
C LEU A 144 -4.89 17.26 -4.93
N TRP A 145 -4.35 18.35 -4.36
CA TRP A 145 -4.94 18.96 -3.17
C TRP A 145 -6.32 19.53 -3.43
N ASP A 146 -6.52 20.18 -4.58
CA ASP A 146 -7.82 20.66 -5.00
C ASP A 146 -8.83 19.50 -5.15
N GLY A 147 -8.40 18.37 -5.71
CA GLY A 147 -9.20 17.17 -5.87
C GLY A 147 -9.57 16.50 -4.52
N ILE A 148 -8.64 16.48 -3.57
CA ILE A 148 -8.87 15.97 -2.21
C ILE A 148 -9.89 16.84 -1.48
N ASP A 149 -9.72 18.15 -1.51
CA ASP A 149 -10.62 19.11 -0.88
C ASP A 149 -12.04 19.02 -1.48
N ALA A 150 -12.12 18.80 -2.79
CA ALA A 150 -13.39 18.58 -3.50
C ALA A 150 -13.97 17.16 -3.31
N ARG A 151 -13.28 16.24 -2.64
CA ARG A 151 -13.63 14.83 -2.46
C ARG A 151 -13.86 14.09 -3.79
N GLN A 152 -13.02 14.36 -4.77
CA GLN A 152 -13.07 13.78 -6.12
C GLN A 152 -11.97 12.75 -6.39
N VAL A 153 -11.08 12.51 -5.43
CA VAL A 153 -9.97 11.56 -5.53
C VAL A 153 -10.32 10.29 -4.75
N ASP A 154 -10.28 9.13 -5.41
CA ASP A 154 -10.54 7.84 -4.77
C ASP A 154 -9.42 7.47 -3.77
N MET A 155 -8.16 7.53 -4.22
CA MET A 155 -6.96 7.27 -3.43
C MET A 155 -5.83 8.21 -3.83
N TRP A 156 -4.94 8.50 -2.89
CA TRP A 156 -3.79 9.36 -3.14
C TRP A 156 -2.58 8.93 -2.31
N CYS A 157 -1.41 9.33 -2.78
CA CYS A 157 -0.14 9.12 -2.11
C CYS A 157 0.54 10.47 -1.88
N ALA A 158 1.12 10.67 -0.71
CA ALA A 158 1.90 11.86 -0.41
C ALA A 158 3.08 11.49 0.50
N ALA A 159 4.06 12.39 0.57
CA ALA A 159 5.21 12.28 1.46
C ALA A 159 5.11 13.32 2.57
N TRP A 160 5.57 12.95 3.76
CA TRP A 160 5.59 13.81 4.94
C TRP A 160 7.03 14.01 5.41
N GLY A 161 7.36 15.25 5.75
CA GLY A 161 8.56 15.55 6.53
C GLY A 161 8.27 15.29 8.02
N ALA A 162 9.16 14.56 8.67
CA ALA A 162 9.07 14.35 10.12
C ALA A 162 9.98 15.34 10.85
N THR A 163 9.53 15.83 12.01
CA THR A 163 10.34 16.60 12.95
C THR A 163 11.15 15.69 13.88
N VAL A 164 12.10 16.25 14.62
CA VAL A 164 12.86 15.49 15.64
C VAL A 164 11.96 15.11 16.81
N ASP A 165 10.94 15.90 17.09
CA ASP A 165 9.92 15.59 18.09
C ASP A 165 8.98 14.51 17.55
N PRO A 166 8.76 13.40 18.27
CA PRO A 166 7.84 12.37 17.87
C PRO A 166 6.37 12.76 17.99
N ASP A 167 6.06 13.96 18.47
CA ASP A 167 4.68 14.46 18.54
C ASP A 167 4.12 14.72 17.13
N MET A 168 3.25 13.82 16.70
CA MET A 168 2.58 13.87 15.39
C MET A 168 1.40 14.84 15.34
N TYR A 169 1.14 15.57 16.41
CA TYR A 169 -0.03 16.47 16.56
C TYR A 169 0.26 17.93 16.15
N GLN A 170 1.32 18.17 15.43
CA GLN A 170 1.71 19.52 14.97
C GLN A 170 1.14 19.84 13.58
#